data_e87bfe93b8d2da855fb69dc797f48a01
#
_entry.id   e87bfe93b8d2da855fb69dc797f48a01
#
_cell.length_a   1.000
_cell.length_b   1.000
_cell.length_c   1.000
_cell.angle_alpha   90.00
_cell.angle_beta   90.00
_cell.angle_gamma   90.00
#
_symmetry.space_group_name_H-M   'P 1'
#
loop_
_entity.id
_entity.type
_entity.pdbx_description
1 polymer ?
#
loop_
_entity_poly.entity_id
_entity_poly.type
_entity_poly.pdbx_seq_one_letter_code
_entity_poly.pdbx_strand_id
1 'polypeptide(L)'
;MADVTFFYEWNWPAAEKEYKRAIELNPNYADMRIFYTGFLDVMRRSQEATAQIQRALELDPLNPYIQGAFGQHLWLSRQYDDAIAQWRKTLAIQPDSPDAVVMLSCAYHRKGMYEEALAQTKKGYVVLGRPEVVDALDRGYAQGGYPAAMRLAAQTLASRSRQTYVPTAWIAQLYTMAGEKDRALEWLEKGLEVRDFSMPYVNVDPTYDTLRNTPRFQALLRRMNFPP
;
A
#
# COMPACT_ATOMS: atom_id res chain seq x y z
N MET A 1 1.52 -19.61 8.19
CA MET A 1 2.42 -20.11 7.11
C MET A 1 2.17 -19.32 5.82
N ALA A 2 0.92 -19.17 5.34
CA ALA A 2 0.60 -18.44 4.09
C ALA A 2 1.25 -17.06 3.97
N ASP A 3 1.21 -16.25 5.04
CA ASP A 3 1.79 -14.91 5.03
C ASP A 3 3.32 -14.89 4.87
N VAL A 4 4.02 -15.83 5.50
CA VAL A 4 5.49 -15.94 5.34
C VAL A 4 5.82 -16.26 3.88
N THR A 5 5.12 -17.22 3.31
CA THR A 5 5.29 -17.66 1.92
C THR A 5 4.95 -16.55 0.91
N PHE A 6 3.92 -15.75 1.23
CA PHE A 6 3.49 -14.63 0.41
C PHE A 6 4.41 -13.41 0.54
N PHE A 7 4.64 -12.92 1.77
CA PHE A 7 5.33 -11.65 1.99
C PHE A 7 6.85 -11.74 1.84
N TYR A 8 7.45 -12.89 2.20
CA TYR A 8 8.89 -13.01 2.30
C TYR A 8 9.52 -14.01 1.34
N GLU A 9 8.84 -15.12 1.03
CA GLU A 9 9.41 -16.15 0.15
C GLU A 9 9.07 -15.92 -1.32
N TRP A 10 7.94 -15.23 -1.60
CA TRP A 10 7.38 -15.01 -2.94
C TRP A 10 7.13 -16.34 -3.68
N ASN A 11 6.72 -17.34 -2.92
CA ASN A 11 6.31 -18.63 -3.45
C ASN A 11 4.78 -18.63 -3.64
N TRP A 12 4.34 -18.03 -4.74
CA TRP A 12 2.94 -17.76 -5.02
C TRP A 12 2.06 -19.01 -5.01
N PRO A 13 2.47 -20.17 -5.63
CA PRO A 13 1.65 -21.39 -5.59
C PRO A 13 1.49 -21.95 -4.18
N ALA A 14 2.55 -21.93 -3.37
CA ALA A 14 2.47 -22.40 -2.00
C ALA A 14 1.60 -21.49 -1.13
N ALA A 15 1.73 -20.17 -1.27
CA ALA A 15 0.90 -19.20 -0.57
C ALA A 15 -0.60 -19.41 -0.88
N GLU A 16 -0.95 -19.57 -2.15
CA GLU A 16 -2.33 -19.84 -2.55
C GLU A 16 -2.90 -21.10 -1.92
N LYS A 17 -2.13 -22.19 -1.94
CA LYS A 17 -2.53 -23.46 -1.34
C LYS A 17 -2.83 -23.29 0.15
N GLU A 18 -1.97 -22.57 0.87
CA GLU A 18 -2.13 -22.34 2.31
C GLU A 18 -3.35 -21.44 2.62
N TYR A 19 -3.60 -20.38 1.84
CA TYR A 19 -4.79 -19.55 2.00
C TYR A 19 -6.07 -20.34 1.76
N LYS A 20 -6.15 -21.11 0.68
CA LYS A 20 -7.30 -21.98 0.40
C LYS A 20 -7.53 -22.98 1.53
N ARG A 21 -6.46 -23.63 2.00
CA ARG A 21 -6.55 -24.58 3.11
C ARG A 21 -7.04 -23.95 4.40
N ALA A 22 -6.61 -22.73 4.72
CA ALA A 22 -7.07 -22.01 5.89
C ALA A 22 -8.56 -21.68 5.82
N ILE A 23 -9.06 -21.28 4.64
CA ILE A 23 -10.48 -20.99 4.41
C ILE A 23 -11.32 -22.29 4.48
N GLU A 24 -10.83 -23.43 3.98
CA GLU A 24 -11.49 -24.72 4.12
C GLU A 24 -11.65 -25.14 5.59
N LEU A 25 -10.62 -24.93 6.41
CA LEU A 25 -10.62 -25.29 7.82
C LEU A 25 -11.56 -24.39 8.65
N ASN A 26 -11.65 -23.11 8.31
CA ASN A 26 -12.57 -22.18 8.96
C ASN A 26 -13.20 -21.21 7.94
N PRO A 27 -14.31 -21.62 7.29
CA PRO A 27 -14.96 -20.82 6.24
C PRO A 27 -15.51 -19.46 6.69
N ASN A 28 -15.71 -19.28 7.99
CA ASN A 28 -16.26 -18.07 8.59
C ASN A 28 -15.19 -17.17 9.20
N TYR A 29 -13.90 -17.45 9.00
CA TYR A 29 -12.83 -16.59 9.46
C TYR A 29 -12.58 -15.44 8.46
N ALA A 30 -13.15 -14.28 8.76
CA ALA A 30 -13.15 -13.12 7.86
C ALA A 30 -11.73 -12.62 7.53
N ASP A 31 -10.81 -12.59 8.51
CA ASP A 31 -9.44 -12.11 8.30
C ASP A 31 -8.68 -12.92 7.25
N MET A 32 -8.88 -14.25 7.23
CA MET A 32 -8.22 -15.09 6.24
C MET A 32 -8.69 -14.78 4.82
N ARG A 33 -9.96 -14.38 4.66
CA ARG A 33 -10.48 -13.92 3.37
C ARG A 33 -9.88 -12.61 2.93
N ILE A 34 -9.58 -11.70 3.87
CA ILE A 34 -8.88 -10.43 3.58
C ILE A 34 -7.47 -10.71 3.08
N PHE A 35 -6.71 -11.57 3.76
CA PHE A 35 -5.36 -11.93 3.33
C PHE A 35 -5.36 -12.60 1.95
N TYR A 36 -6.32 -13.50 1.72
CA TYR A 36 -6.47 -14.13 0.40
C TYR A 36 -6.93 -13.13 -0.68
N THR A 37 -7.75 -12.13 -0.32
CA THR A 37 -8.08 -11.01 -1.23
C THR A 37 -6.80 -10.28 -1.66
N GLY A 38 -5.94 -9.90 -0.72
CA GLY A 38 -4.67 -9.24 -1.03
C GLY A 38 -3.76 -10.07 -1.94
N PHE A 39 -3.68 -11.38 -1.69
CA PHE A 39 -2.96 -12.31 -2.58
C PHE A 39 -3.55 -12.30 -4.01
N LEU A 40 -4.86 -12.43 -4.13
CA LEU A 40 -5.56 -12.46 -5.43
C LEU A 40 -5.41 -11.15 -6.19
N ASP A 41 -5.45 -10.00 -5.50
CA ASP A 41 -5.18 -8.69 -6.09
C ASP A 41 -3.76 -8.62 -6.67
N VAL A 42 -2.77 -9.09 -5.91
CA VAL A 42 -1.36 -9.13 -6.36
C VAL A 42 -1.19 -10.05 -7.57
N MET A 43 -1.97 -11.13 -7.65
CA MET A 43 -2.02 -12.04 -8.79
C MET A 43 -2.92 -11.53 -9.93
N ARG A 44 -3.50 -10.32 -9.83
CA ARG A 44 -4.40 -9.71 -10.82
C ARG A 44 -5.68 -10.52 -11.08
N ARG A 45 -6.12 -11.28 -10.11
CA ARG A 45 -7.35 -12.10 -10.14
C ARG A 45 -8.50 -11.35 -9.46
N SER A 46 -8.83 -10.18 -10.00
CA SER A 46 -9.72 -9.19 -9.38
C SER A 46 -11.13 -9.73 -9.10
N GLN A 47 -11.70 -10.57 -9.98
CA GLN A 47 -13.03 -11.13 -9.76
C GLN A 47 -13.08 -12.06 -8.55
N GLU A 48 -12.05 -12.89 -8.38
CA GLU A 48 -11.95 -13.79 -7.24
C GLU A 48 -11.66 -13.01 -5.95
N ALA A 49 -10.83 -11.97 -6.03
CA ALA A 49 -10.59 -11.05 -4.92
C ALA A 49 -11.89 -10.39 -4.45
N THR A 50 -12.72 -9.89 -5.39
CA THR A 50 -14.04 -9.32 -5.09
C THR A 50 -14.92 -10.30 -4.32
N ALA A 51 -14.98 -11.56 -4.75
CA ALA A 51 -15.79 -12.58 -4.07
C ALA A 51 -15.33 -12.83 -2.62
N GLN A 52 -14.01 -12.82 -2.37
CA GLN A 52 -13.47 -13.03 -1.02
C GLN A 52 -13.75 -11.83 -0.11
N ILE A 53 -13.54 -10.61 -0.58
CA ILE A 53 -13.76 -9.43 0.25
C ILE A 53 -15.26 -9.20 0.53
N GLN A 54 -16.14 -9.50 -0.43
CA GLN A 54 -17.59 -9.46 -0.20
C GLN A 54 -17.99 -10.45 0.88
N ARG A 55 -17.46 -11.68 0.85
CA ARG A 55 -17.74 -12.67 1.89
C ARG A 55 -17.20 -12.25 3.26
N ALA A 56 -16.06 -11.59 3.33
CA ALA A 56 -15.55 -11.02 4.58
C ALA A 56 -16.50 -9.94 5.13
N LEU A 57 -17.00 -9.05 4.28
CA LEU A 57 -17.97 -8.01 4.65
C LEU A 57 -19.32 -8.58 5.12
N GLU A 58 -19.79 -9.70 4.55
CA GLU A 58 -21.00 -10.38 5.03
C GLU A 58 -20.80 -10.97 6.44
N LEU A 59 -19.59 -11.44 6.75
CA LEU A 59 -19.28 -12.03 8.05
C LEU A 59 -19.15 -10.99 9.16
N ASP A 60 -18.57 -9.83 8.86
CA ASP A 60 -18.38 -8.74 9.83
C ASP A 60 -18.41 -7.37 9.12
N PRO A 61 -19.63 -6.83 8.87
CA PRO A 61 -19.80 -5.64 8.01
C PRO A 61 -19.32 -4.33 8.63
N LEU A 62 -19.15 -4.27 9.95
CA LEU A 62 -18.73 -3.04 10.65
C LEU A 62 -17.27 -3.04 11.05
N ASN A 63 -16.53 -4.09 10.75
CA ASN A 63 -15.12 -4.20 11.06
C ASN A 63 -14.30 -3.20 10.24
N PRO A 64 -13.63 -2.23 10.87
CA PRO A 64 -12.90 -1.19 10.15
C PRO A 64 -11.71 -1.75 9.35
N TYR A 65 -11.12 -2.87 9.78
CA TYR A 65 -10.05 -3.54 9.04
C TYR A 65 -10.56 -4.14 7.73
N ILE A 66 -11.74 -4.80 7.74
CA ILE A 66 -12.37 -5.34 6.52
C ILE A 66 -12.79 -4.18 5.58
N GLN A 67 -13.36 -3.12 6.14
CA GLN A 67 -13.74 -1.93 5.37
C GLN A 67 -12.51 -1.25 4.73
N GLY A 68 -11.39 -1.18 5.45
CA GLY A 68 -10.12 -0.67 4.93
C GLY A 68 -9.54 -1.54 3.81
N ALA A 69 -9.56 -2.86 3.99
CA ALA A 69 -9.11 -3.84 3.00
C ALA A 69 -9.98 -3.80 1.72
N PHE A 70 -11.29 -3.54 1.87
CA PHE A 70 -12.16 -3.33 0.70
C PHE A 70 -11.76 -2.06 -0.07
N GLY A 71 -11.44 -0.97 0.61
CA GLY A 71 -10.88 0.22 -0.02
C GLY A 71 -9.59 -0.08 -0.79
N GLN A 72 -8.70 -0.89 -0.21
CA GLN A 72 -7.47 -1.32 -0.87
C GLN A 72 -7.74 -2.17 -2.12
N HIS A 73 -8.67 -3.12 -2.06
CA HIS A 73 -9.10 -3.90 -3.24
C HIS A 73 -9.60 -2.99 -4.37
N LEU A 74 -10.46 -2.02 -4.06
CA LEU A 74 -10.97 -1.05 -5.02
C LEU A 74 -9.83 -0.20 -5.63
N TRP A 75 -8.87 0.23 -4.82
CA TRP A 75 -7.67 0.94 -5.27
C TRP A 75 -6.83 0.12 -6.25
N LEU A 76 -6.51 -1.12 -5.88
CA LEU A 76 -5.73 -2.02 -6.72
C LEU A 76 -6.46 -2.40 -8.02
N SER A 77 -7.81 -2.42 -7.97
CA SER A 77 -8.70 -2.57 -9.13
C SER A 77 -8.92 -1.28 -9.93
N ARG A 78 -8.25 -0.18 -9.57
CA ARG A 78 -8.32 1.13 -10.23
C ARG A 78 -9.66 1.84 -10.14
N GLN A 79 -10.51 1.44 -9.22
CA GLN A 79 -11.80 2.07 -8.90
C GLN A 79 -11.58 3.20 -7.87
N TYR A 80 -10.91 4.29 -8.30
CA TYR A 80 -10.37 5.30 -7.39
C TYR A 80 -11.43 6.06 -6.61
N ASP A 81 -12.55 6.40 -7.23
CA ASP A 81 -13.64 7.12 -6.57
C ASP A 81 -14.32 6.26 -5.51
N ASP A 82 -14.54 4.99 -5.81
CA ASP A 82 -15.10 4.02 -4.87
C ASP A 82 -14.13 3.74 -3.72
N ALA A 83 -12.83 3.64 -4.00
CA ALA A 83 -11.80 3.50 -2.98
C ALA A 83 -11.79 4.70 -2.00
N ILE A 84 -11.84 5.94 -2.52
CA ILE A 84 -11.94 7.15 -1.70
C ILE A 84 -13.20 7.14 -0.83
N ALA A 85 -14.37 6.82 -1.43
CA ALA A 85 -15.62 6.73 -0.70
C ALA A 85 -15.56 5.67 0.41
N GLN A 86 -14.94 4.52 0.11
CA GLN A 86 -14.79 3.42 1.05
C GLN A 86 -13.86 3.77 2.21
N TRP A 87 -12.70 4.38 1.97
CA TRP A 87 -11.80 4.79 3.06
C TRP A 87 -12.37 5.93 3.90
N ARG A 88 -13.17 6.83 3.31
CA ARG A 88 -13.93 7.82 4.10
C ARG A 88 -14.91 7.14 5.05
N LYS A 89 -15.60 6.06 4.63
CA LYS A 89 -16.45 5.25 5.53
C LYS A 89 -15.62 4.58 6.62
N THR A 90 -14.47 4.01 6.28
CA THR A 90 -13.56 3.43 7.27
C THR A 90 -13.15 4.45 8.33
N LEU A 91 -12.78 5.68 7.91
CA LEU A 91 -12.41 6.76 8.82
C LEU A 91 -13.58 7.34 9.64
N ALA A 92 -14.82 7.14 9.19
CA ALA A 92 -16.00 7.47 10.01
C ALA A 92 -16.20 6.48 11.16
N ILE A 93 -15.77 5.22 10.99
CA ILE A 93 -15.81 4.18 12.03
C ILE A 93 -14.56 4.28 12.93
N GLN A 94 -13.40 4.42 12.32
CA GLN A 94 -12.09 4.50 12.99
C GLN A 94 -11.29 5.69 12.45
N PRO A 95 -11.41 6.89 13.08
CA PRO A 95 -10.80 8.14 12.57
C PRO A 95 -9.27 8.15 12.53
N ASP A 96 -8.63 7.26 13.27
CA ASP A 96 -7.18 7.08 13.41
C ASP A 96 -6.66 5.82 12.71
N SER A 97 -7.43 5.21 11.80
CA SER A 97 -6.96 4.08 10.99
C SER A 97 -5.75 4.50 10.13
N PRO A 98 -4.53 4.00 10.42
CA PRO A 98 -3.33 4.44 9.72
C PRO A 98 -3.38 4.11 8.23
N ASP A 99 -3.84 2.90 7.90
CA ASP A 99 -3.92 2.42 6.53
C ASP A 99 -4.90 3.25 5.71
N ALA A 100 -6.11 3.51 6.25
CA ALA A 100 -7.11 4.29 5.53
C ALA A 100 -6.65 5.74 5.27
N VAL A 101 -5.96 6.38 6.23
CA VAL A 101 -5.43 7.74 6.07
C VAL A 101 -4.33 7.78 5.01
N VAL A 102 -3.37 6.85 5.06
CA VAL A 102 -2.24 6.79 4.11
C VAL A 102 -2.74 6.49 2.71
N MET A 103 -3.61 5.49 2.55
CA MET A 103 -4.12 5.11 1.24
C MET A 103 -5.01 6.18 0.62
N LEU A 104 -5.79 6.90 1.43
CA LEU A 104 -6.58 8.03 0.98
C LEU A 104 -5.69 9.16 0.42
N SER A 105 -4.49 9.39 1.00
CA SER A 105 -3.53 10.37 0.47
C SER A 105 -3.03 9.98 -0.93
N CYS A 106 -2.78 8.69 -1.16
CA CYS A 106 -2.36 8.17 -2.47
C CYS A 106 -3.46 8.35 -3.52
N ALA A 107 -4.70 8.08 -3.14
CA ALA A 107 -5.83 8.23 -4.03
C ALA A 107 -6.07 9.70 -4.42
N TYR A 108 -5.94 10.64 -3.48
CA TYR A 108 -6.00 12.07 -3.78
C TYR A 108 -4.84 12.52 -4.66
N HIS A 109 -3.61 12.06 -4.38
CA HIS A 109 -2.46 12.31 -5.27
C HIS A 109 -2.74 11.85 -6.70
N ARG A 110 -3.26 10.63 -6.86
CA ARG A 110 -3.58 10.04 -8.17
C ARG A 110 -4.62 10.85 -8.94
N LYS A 111 -5.55 11.50 -8.24
CA LYS A 111 -6.57 12.39 -8.81
C LYS A 111 -6.07 13.83 -9.04
N GLY A 112 -4.83 14.15 -8.71
CA GLY A 112 -4.28 15.51 -8.79
C GLY A 112 -4.80 16.46 -7.70
N MET A 113 -5.47 15.94 -6.68
CA MET A 113 -5.99 16.66 -5.52
C MET A 113 -4.86 16.83 -4.48
N TYR A 114 -3.86 17.65 -4.81
CA TYR A 114 -2.60 17.70 -4.07
C TYR A 114 -2.72 18.33 -2.68
N GLU A 115 -3.65 19.24 -2.46
CA GLU A 115 -3.89 19.84 -1.14
C GLU A 115 -4.50 18.81 -0.19
N GLU A 116 -5.50 18.07 -0.64
CA GLU A 116 -6.12 16.98 0.13
C GLU A 116 -5.12 15.84 0.35
N ALA A 117 -4.32 15.50 -0.64
CA ALA A 117 -3.26 14.51 -0.51
C ALA A 117 -2.26 14.91 0.58
N LEU A 118 -1.79 16.17 0.59
CA LEU A 118 -0.89 16.69 1.61
C LEU A 118 -1.52 16.66 3.00
N ALA A 119 -2.77 17.10 3.12
CA ALA A 119 -3.50 17.10 4.39
C ALA A 119 -3.64 15.67 4.96
N GLN A 120 -3.99 14.69 4.12
CA GLN A 120 -4.08 13.29 4.54
C GLN A 120 -2.70 12.70 4.85
N THR A 121 -1.67 13.02 4.08
CA THR A 121 -0.29 12.59 4.38
C THR A 121 0.15 13.07 5.77
N LYS A 122 -0.06 14.35 6.10
CA LYS A 122 0.24 14.90 7.43
C LYS A 122 -0.54 14.17 8.52
N LYS A 123 -1.85 13.99 8.33
CA LYS A 123 -2.71 13.26 9.27
C LYS A 123 -2.17 11.84 9.49
N GLY A 124 -1.78 11.13 8.44
CA GLY A 124 -1.22 9.79 8.54
C GLY A 124 0.05 9.76 9.41
N TYR A 125 0.97 10.71 9.22
CA TYR A 125 2.19 10.76 10.03
C TYR A 125 1.96 11.23 11.46
N VAL A 126 0.92 12.03 11.74
CA VAL A 126 0.45 12.31 13.13
C VAL A 126 -0.03 11.00 13.78
N VAL A 127 -0.90 10.24 13.13
CA VAL A 127 -1.42 8.96 13.61
C VAL A 127 -0.29 7.95 13.85
N LEU A 128 0.72 7.93 12.98
CA LEU A 128 1.90 7.07 13.11
C LEU A 128 2.92 7.57 14.17
N GLY A 129 2.66 8.68 14.85
CA GLY A 129 3.56 9.25 15.85
C GLY A 129 4.89 9.73 15.28
N ARG A 130 4.87 10.35 14.08
CA ARG A 130 6.06 10.83 13.38
C ARG A 130 6.01 12.34 13.09
N PRO A 131 6.04 13.19 14.13
CA PRO A 131 5.94 14.64 13.97
C PRO A 131 7.08 15.22 13.11
N GLU A 132 8.26 14.61 13.13
CA GLU A 132 9.41 15.03 12.31
C GLU A 132 9.14 14.96 10.79
N VAL A 133 8.26 14.04 10.38
CA VAL A 133 7.84 13.94 8.97
C VAL A 133 6.81 15.02 8.64
N VAL A 134 5.92 15.34 9.57
CA VAL A 134 4.96 16.45 9.42
C VAL A 134 5.70 17.78 9.25
N ASP A 135 6.71 18.06 10.11
CA ASP A 135 7.56 19.24 10.00
C ASP A 135 8.32 19.28 8.64
N ALA A 136 8.75 18.13 8.15
CA ALA A 136 9.39 18.02 6.85
C ALA A 136 8.43 18.35 5.71
N LEU A 137 7.18 17.85 5.78
CA LEU A 137 6.12 18.18 4.81
C LEU A 137 5.83 19.66 4.78
N ASP A 138 5.72 20.33 5.93
CA ASP A 138 5.45 21.76 6.02
C ASP A 138 6.59 22.59 5.45
N ARG A 139 7.83 22.29 5.83
CA ARG A 139 9.02 22.99 5.29
C ARG A 139 9.15 22.77 3.78
N GLY A 140 8.98 21.56 3.31
CA GLY A 140 9.06 21.25 1.89
C GLY A 140 7.99 21.98 1.08
N TYR A 141 6.75 22.03 1.60
CA TYR A 141 5.67 22.75 0.93
C TYR A 141 5.96 24.27 0.82
N ALA A 142 6.48 24.87 1.86
CA ALA A 142 6.89 26.28 1.85
C ALA A 142 8.03 26.59 0.86
N GLN A 143 8.92 25.61 0.61
CA GLN A 143 10.07 25.76 -0.29
C GLN A 143 9.75 25.55 -1.77
N GLY A 144 8.81 24.67 -2.11
CA GLY A 144 8.57 24.28 -3.49
C GLY A 144 7.29 23.49 -3.71
N GLY A 145 6.28 23.72 -2.86
CA GLY A 145 4.95 23.12 -2.98
C GLY A 145 4.93 21.61 -2.73
N TYR A 146 3.89 20.95 -3.25
CA TYR A 146 3.63 19.54 -3.00
C TYR A 146 4.81 18.60 -3.35
N PRO A 147 5.48 18.69 -4.52
CA PRO A 147 6.60 17.80 -4.83
C PRO A 147 7.76 17.93 -3.84
N ALA A 148 8.07 19.15 -3.41
CA ALA A 148 9.14 19.37 -2.44
C ALA A 148 8.75 18.88 -1.04
N ALA A 149 7.48 18.97 -0.65
CA ALA A 149 6.96 18.39 0.58
C ALA A 149 7.15 16.85 0.60
N MET A 150 6.73 16.16 -0.45
CA MET A 150 6.87 14.71 -0.56
C MET A 150 8.35 14.29 -0.57
N ARG A 151 9.21 15.01 -1.30
CA ARG A 151 10.65 14.74 -1.30
C ARG A 151 11.28 14.88 0.09
N LEU A 152 10.99 15.96 0.81
CA LEU A 152 11.60 16.19 2.12
C LEU A 152 11.10 15.18 3.16
N ALA A 153 9.82 14.77 3.09
CA ALA A 153 9.28 13.69 3.90
C ALA A 153 9.97 12.35 3.59
N ALA A 154 10.19 12.01 2.31
CA ALA A 154 10.92 10.83 1.91
C ALA A 154 12.35 10.80 2.46
N GLN A 155 13.08 11.92 2.38
CA GLN A 155 14.43 12.06 2.92
C GLN A 155 14.47 11.89 4.44
N THR A 156 13.47 12.43 5.14
CA THR A 156 13.34 12.27 6.60
C THR A 156 13.13 10.81 6.98
N LEU A 157 12.24 10.10 6.30
CA LEU A 157 12.04 8.66 6.51
C LEU A 157 13.28 7.84 6.14
N ALA A 158 13.95 8.19 5.03
CA ALA A 158 15.19 7.54 4.61
C ALA A 158 16.33 7.70 5.65
N SER A 159 16.42 8.83 6.31
CA SER A 159 17.35 9.04 7.41
C SER A 159 16.97 8.20 8.64
N ARG A 160 15.69 8.16 8.98
CA ARG A 160 15.17 7.38 10.09
C ARG A 160 15.36 5.88 9.89
N SER A 161 15.26 5.39 8.66
CA SER A 161 15.42 3.96 8.34
C SER A 161 16.80 3.39 8.67
N ARG A 162 17.77 4.25 8.97
CA ARG A 162 19.12 3.83 9.47
C ARG A 162 19.11 3.46 10.96
N GLN A 163 18.10 3.86 11.71
CA GLN A 163 18.02 3.69 13.16
C GLN A 163 16.86 2.78 13.58
N THR A 164 15.79 2.75 12.79
CA THR A 164 14.59 1.96 13.07
C THR A 164 13.99 1.47 11.76
N TYR A 165 13.22 0.39 11.85
CA TYR A 165 12.53 -0.14 10.67
C TYR A 165 11.52 0.88 10.10
N VAL A 166 11.63 1.12 8.82
CA VAL A 166 10.66 1.89 8.00
C VAL A 166 10.44 1.09 6.72
N PRO A 167 9.20 0.74 6.35
CA PRO A 167 8.93 0.03 5.10
C PRO A 167 9.51 0.77 3.90
N THR A 168 10.27 0.08 3.08
CA THR A 168 10.99 0.69 1.95
C THR A 168 10.03 1.23 0.90
N ALA A 169 8.88 0.56 0.70
CA ALA A 169 7.86 1.03 -0.23
C ALA A 169 7.23 2.36 0.22
N TRP A 170 7.15 2.66 1.52
CA TRP A 170 6.64 3.96 1.98
C TRP A 170 7.56 5.12 1.55
N ILE A 171 8.87 4.90 1.61
CA ILE A 171 9.86 5.89 1.15
C ILE A 171 9.80 6.02 -0.38
N ALA A 172 9.74 4.88 -1.08
CA ALA A 172 9.58 4.85 -2.53
C ALA A 172 8.31 5.56 -3.01
N GLN A 173 7.19 5.37 -2.28
CA GLN A 173 5.92 6.02 -2.56
C GLN A 173 6.02 7.55 -2.49
N LEU A 174 6.63 8.09 -1.45
CA LEU A 174 6.83 9.54 -1.31
C LEU A 174 7.73 10.09 -2.43
N TYR A 175 8.81 9.39 -2.79
CA TYR A 175 9.64 9.80 -3.93
C TYR A 175 8.87 9.72 -5.26
N THR A 176 7.99 8.73 -5.43
CA THR A 176 7.13 8.65 -6.61
C THR A 176 6.17 9.84 -6.67
N MET A 177 5.55 10.20 -5.55
CA MET A 177 4.68 11.38 -5.42
C MET A 177 5.44 12.70 -5.64
N ALA A 178 6.73 12.75 -5.30
CA ALA A 178 7.63 13.88 -5.59
C ALA A 178 8.06 13.96 -7.07
N GLY A 179 7.78 12.91 -7.87
CA GLY A 179 8.25 12.81 -9.26
C GLY A 179 9.70 12.32 -9.39
N GLU A 180 10.36 11.90 -8.30
CA GLU A 180 11.75 11.46 -8.25
C GLU A 180 11.88 9.95 -8.53
N LYS A 181 11.68 9.58 -9.80
CA LYS A 181 11.60 8.18 -10.25
C LYS A 181 12.82 7.33 -9.88
N ASP A 182 14.02 7.87 -10.07
CA ASP A 182 15.25 7.12 -9.76
C ASP A 182 15.39 6.82 -8.28
N ARG A 183 15.07 7.79 -7.44
CA ARG A 183 15.06 7.60 -5.98
C ARG A 183 14.00 6.58 -5.54
N ALA A 184 12.83 6.64 -6.13
CA ALA A 184 11.79 5.65 -5.87
C ALA A 184 12.26 4.23 -6.23
N LEU A 185 12.90 4.05 -7.39
CA LEU A 185 13.45 2.77 -7.82
C LEU A 185 14.57 2.28 -6.91
N GLU A 186 15.48 3.14 -6.46
CA GLU A 186 16.52 2.78 -5.48
C GLU A 186 15.93 2.18 -4.19
N TRP A 187 14.83 2.75 -3.70
CA TRP A 187 14.17 2.25 -2.49
C TRP A 187 13.38 0.97 -2.72
N LEU A 188 12.78 0.78 -3.89
CA LEU A 188 12.14 -0.49 -4.26
C LEU A 188 13.19 -1.60 -4.43
N GLU A 189 14.33 -1.33 -5.05
CA GLU A 189 15.45 -2.27 -5.17
C GLU A 189 16.00 -2.67 -3.79
N LYS A 190 16.14 -1.72 -2.88
CA LYS A 190 16.50 -2.01 -1.49
C LYS A 190 15.44 -2.89 -0.80
N GLY A 191 14.15 -2.62 -1.03
CA GLY A 191 13.06 -3.44 -0.51
C GLY A 191 13.13 -4.88 -1.00
N LEU A 192 13.49 -5.08 -2.27
CA LEU A 192 13.71 -6.39 -2.83
C LEU A 192 14.87 -7.13 -2.13
N GLU A 193 15.98 -6.43 -1.83
CA GLU A 193 17.15 -7.03 -1.18
C GLU A 193 16.85 -7.48 0.26
N VAL A 194 16.12 -6.68 1.01
CA VAL A 194 15.76 -6.98 2.41
C VAL A 194 14.47 -7.80 2.54
N ARG A 195 13.85 -8.17 1.44
CA ARG A 195 12.54 -8.84 1.38
C ARG A 195 11.50 -8.14 2.25
N ASP A 196 11.35 -6.83 2.03
CA ASP A 196 10.39 -6.02 2.75
C ASP A 196 8.96 -6.52 2.50
N PHE A 197 8.15 -6.62 3.55
CA PHE A 197 6.80 -7.19 3.49
C PHE A 197 5.86 -6.43 2.55
N SER A 198 6.13 -5.17 2.24
CA SER A 198 5.33 -4.35 1.33
C SER A 198 5.54 -4.66 -0.15
N MET A 199 6.60 -5.39 -0.49
CA MET A 199 7.03 -5.62 -1.88
C MET A 199 6.01 -6.35 -2.76
N PRO A 200 5.23 -7.35 -2.32
CA PRO A 200 4.25 -8.02 -3.17
C PRO A 200 3.28 -7.07 -3.88
N TYR A 201 2.86 -6.01 -3.21
CA TYR A 201 1.90 -5.04 -3.76
C TYR A 201 2.48 -4.12 -4.84
N VAL A 202 3.81 -3.97 -4.91
CA VAL A 202 4.47 -3.10 -5.91
C VAL A 202 4.07 -3.46 -7.34
N ASN A 203 3.81 -4.75 -7.62
CA ASN A 203 3.37 -5.21 -8.94
C ASN A 203 2.03 -4.58 -9.38
N VAL A 204 1.14 -4.28 -8.47
CA VAL A 204 -0.25 -3.87 -8.78
C VAL A 204 -0.60 -2.46 -8.31
N ASP A 205 0.13 -1.90 -7.36
CA ASP A 205 -0.15 -0.59 -6.78
C ASP A 205 -0.07 0.52 -7.84
N PRO A 206 -1.18 1.26 -8.05
CA PRO A 206 -1.25 2.39 -8.98
C PRO A 206 -0.24 3.52 -8.71
N THR A 207 0.26 3.64 -7.48
CA THR A 207 1.28 4.64 -7.13
C THR A 207 2.52 4.52 -8.02
N TYR A 208 2.88 3.29 -8.40
CA TYR A 208 4.09 3.02 -9.20
C TYR A 208 3.85 2.96 -10.72
N ASP A 209 2.67 3.38 -11.21
CA ASP A 209 2.35 3.30 -12.64
C ASP A 209 3.35 4.08 -13.52
N THR A 210 3.87 5.20 -13.02
CA THR A 210 4.88 6.00 -13.73
C THR A 210 6.25 5.33 -13.84
N LEU A 211 6.49 4.26 -13.07
CA LEU A 211 7.73 3.48 -13.05
C LEU A 211 7.62 2.19 -13.86
N ARG A 212 6.40 1.67 -14.10
CA ARG A 212 6.14 0.32 -14.65
C ARG A 212 6.91 0.01 -15.93
N ASN A 213 7.01 0.97 -16.83
CA ASN A 213 7.65 0.76 -18.14
C ASN A 213 9.17 0.97 -18.10
N THR A 214 9.77 1.22 -16.94
CA THR A 214 11.22 1.35 -16.82
C THR A 214 11.90 -0.03 -16.78
N PRO A 215 13.05 -0.22 -17.44
CA PRO A 215 13.78 -1.51 -17.40
C PRO A 215 14.12 -1.96 -15.97
N ARG A 216 14.45 -1.01 -15.07
CA ARG A 216 14.75 -1.28 -13.66
C ARG A 216 13.55 -1.88 -12.92
N PHE A 217 12.36 -1.28 -13.07
CA PHE A 217 11.14 -1.80 -12.45
C PHE A 217 10.76 -3.19 -12.97
N GLN A 218 10.88 -3.41 -14.29
CA GLN A 218 10.65 -4.72 -14.88
C GLN A 218 11.66 -5.78 -14.39
N ALA A 219 12.92 -5.40 -14.20
CA ALA A 219 13.93 -6.29 -13.62
C ALA A 219 13.62 -6.67 -12.18
N LEU A 220 13.10 -5.71 -11.38
CA LEU A 220 12.64 -5.95 -10.01
C LEU A 220 11.50 -6.98 -9.99
N LEU A 221 10.47 -6.83 -10.82
CA LEU A 221 9.34 -7.76 -10.85
C LEU A 221 9.77 -9.19 -11.26
N ARG A 222 10.69 -9.33 -12.23
CA ARG A 222 11.22 -10.65 -12.60
C ARG A 222 11.92 -11.36 -11.43
N ARG A 223 12.65 -10.63 -10.58
CA ARG A 223 13.32 -11.19 -9.39
C ARG A 223 12.33 -11.64 -8.30
N MET A 224 11.10 -11.16 -8.33
CA MET A 224 10.03 -11.58 -7.43
C MET A 224 9.24 -12.78 -7.93
N ASN A 225 9.62 -13.40 -9.03
CA ASN A 225 9.01 -14.60 -9.61
C ASN A 225 7.49 -14.46 -9.88
N PHE A 226 7.01 -13.25 -10.19
CA PHE A 226 5.62 -13.11 -10.61
C PHE A 226 5.37 -13.95 -11.88
N PRO A 227 4.20 -14.61 -11.97
CA PRO A 227 3.81 -15.29 -13.18
C PRO A 227 3.76 -14.28 -14.36
N PRO A 228 4.10 -14.74 -15.57
CA PRO A 228 4.14 -13.90 -16.76
C PRO A 228 2.77 -13.32 -17.14
#